data_9ea179e9d66096bba5b9d71545f21717
#
_entry.id   9ea179e9d66096bba5b9d71545f21717
#
_cell.length_a   1.000
_cell.length_b   1.000
_cell.length_c   1.000
_cell.angle_alpha   90.00
_cell.angle_beta   90.00
_cell.angle_gamma   90.00
#
_symmetry.space_group_name_H-M   'P 1'
#
loop_
_entity.id
_entity.type
_entity.pdbx_description
1 polymer ?
#
loop_
_entity_poly.entity_id
_entity_poly.type
_entity_poly.pdbx_seq_one_letter_code
_entity_poly.pdbx_strand_id
1 'polypeptide(L)'
;NRGHLIAFLDIKAMSFNYKKTFIFVLAILIFLNVSGQTAEASHSWGTYHWARTANPFTLKLGDNVSAVWDVYLGVTSTDWSVSSVLDTSVVTGVSNPKNCKPVKGRVEVCNSKYGNNGWLGVAQIWINGTHITQGTVRVNDTYFNTAIYNNPSGSYFWINSLACACGMPARQ
;
A
#
# COMPACT_ATOMS: atom_id res chain seq x y z
N ASN A 1 4.53 64.16 -56.45
CA ASN A 1 3.25 63.66 -55.94
C ASN A 1 3.52 62.26 -55.31
N ARG A 2 3.63 62.25 -54.01
CA ARG A 2 3.68 60.99 -53.24
C ARG A 2 2.34 60.85 -52.55
N GLY A 3 1.56 59.88 -53.01
CA GLY A 3 0.31 59.50 -52.36
C GLY A 3 0.62 58.61 -51.11
N HIS A 4 0.23 59.12 -49.96
CA HIS A 4 0.24 58.28 -48.70
C HIS A 4 -1.03 57.43 -48.68
N LEU A 5 -0.88 56.13 -48.74
CA LEU A 5 -1.93 55.14 -48.52
C LEU A 5 -2.06 54.93 -47.01
N ILE A 6 -3.14 55.44 -46.42
CA ILE A 6 -3.47 55.16 -45.01
C ILE A 6 -4.33 53.91 -44.99
N ALA A 7 -3.77 52.79 -44.49
CA ALA A 7 -4.50 51.54 -44.24
C ALA A 7 -5.26 51.67 -42.90
N PHE A 8 -6.58 51.74 -42.97
CA PHE A 8 -7.44 51.63 -41.80
C PHE A 8 -7.50 50.16 -41.38
N LEU A 9 -6.96 49.87 -40.24
CA LEU A 9 -7.16 48.58 -39.57
C LEU A 9 -8.55 48.59 -38.94
N ASP A 10 -9.45 47.83 -39.53
CA ASP A 10 -10.80 47.60 -39.02
C ASP A 10 -10.70 46.68 -37.79
N ILE A 11 -10.62 47.27 -36.61
CA ILE A 11 -10.67 46.48 -35.35
C ILE A 11 -12.12 46.12 -35.10
N LYS A 12 -12.52 44.97 -35.61
CA LYS A 12 -13.82 44.38 -35.32
C LYS A 12 -13.93 44.14 -33.81
N ALA A 13 -14.75 44.95 -33.13
CA ALA A 13 -15.00 44.81 -31.72
C ALA A 13 -15.57 43.41 -31.47
N MET A 14 -14.74 42.52 -30.90
CA MET A 14 -15.19 41.22 -30.43
C MET A 14 -16.15 41.43 -29.28
N SER A 15 -17.42 41.17 -29.52
CA SER A 15 -18.47 41.18 -28.50
C SER A 15 -18.13 40.11 -27.44
N PHE A 16 -17.49 40.55 -26.37
CA PHE A 16 -17.08 39.70 -25.27
C PHE A 16 -18.30 39.39 -24.40
N ASN A 17 -18.81 38.15 -24.49
CA ASN A 17 -19.99 37.74 -23.73
C ASN A 17 -19.58 37.40 -22.29
N TYR A 18 -19.46 38.45 -21.43
CA TYR A 18 -18.97 38.35 -20.06
C TYR A 18 -19.69 37.29 -19.21
N LYS A 19 -20.96 37.00 -19.50
CA LYS A 19 -21.74 35.97 -18.78
C LYS A 19 -21.18 34.58 -19.07
N LYS A 20 -20.86 34.26 -20.33
CA LYS A 20 -20.27 32.96 -20.70
C LYS A 20 -18.85 32.82 -20.15
N THR A 21 -18.04 33.87 -20.21
CA THR A 21 -16.68 33.89 -19.65
C THR A 21 -16.71 33.76 -18.15
N PHE A 22 -17.62 34.42 -17.44
CA PHE A 22 -17.76 34.30 -16.00
C PHE A 22 -18.14 32.87 -15.58
N ILE A 23 -19.07 32.23 -16.29
CA ILE A 23 -19.43 30.81 -16.01
C ILE A 23 -18.23 29.89 -16.26
N PHE A 24 -17.45 30.13 -17.30
CA PHE A 24 -16.27 29.31 -17.62
C PHE A 24 -15.17 29.47 -16.58
N VAL A 25 -14.89 30.68 -16.12
CA VAL A 25 -13.92 30.96 -15.04
C VAL A 25 -14.39 30.37 -13.72
N LEU A 26 -15.67 30.46 -13.38
CA LEU A 26 -16.24 29.87 -12.17
C LEU A 26 -16.16 28.34 -12.20
N ALA A 27 -16.42 27.73 -13.36
CA ALA A 27 -16.26 26.28 -13.53
C ALA A 27 -14.80 25.84 -13.35
N ILE A 28 -13.83 26.57 -13.89
CA ILE A 28 -12.39 26.30 -13.71
C ILE A 28 -11.99 26.43 -12.23
N LEU A 29 -12.49 27.46 -11.53
CA LEU A 29 -12.22 27.66 -10.10
C LEU A 29 -12.81 26.54 -9.24
N ILE A 30 -13.97 25.99 -9.59
CA ILE A 30 -14.55 24.83 -8.91
C ILE A 30 -13.73 23.57 -9.17
N PHE A 31 -13.25 23.35 -10.39
CA PHE A 31 -12.38 22.21 -10.74
C PHE A 31 -11.02 22.27 -10.05
N LEU A 32 -10.45 23.46 -9.84
CA LEU A 32 -9.18 23.64 -9.14
C LEU A 32 -9.27 23.38 -7.64
N ASN A 33 -10.48 23.39 -7.05
CA ASN A 33 -10.70 23.05 -5.64
C ASN A 33 -11.01 21.57 -5.40
N VAL A 34 -10.98 20.72 -6.42
CA VAL A 34 -10.90 19.27 -6.23
C VAL A 34 -9.48 18.95 -5.80
N SER A 35 -9.14 19.35 -4.59
CA SER A 35 -7.94 18.87 -3.89
C SER A 35 -8.04 17.37 -3.90
N GLY A 36 -7.10 16.69 -4.55
CA GLY A 36 -6.99 15.26 -4.48
C GLY A 36 -6.91 14.90 -3.00
N GLN A 37 -7.98 14.35 -2.45
CA GLN A 37 -7.92 13.73 -1.15
C GLN A 37 -6.95 12.59 -1.32
N THR A 38 -5.75 12.73 -0.73
CA THR A 38 -4.88 11.60 -0.52
C THR A 38 -5.70 10.61 0.28
N ALA A 39 -6.08 9.49 -0.35
CA ALA A 39 -6.68 8.38 0.36
C ALA A 39 -5.62 7.90 1.35
N GLU A 40 -5.66 8.36 2.59
CA GLU A 40 -4.89 7.77 3.66
C GLU A 40 -5.49 6.38 3.90
N ALA A 41 -4.85 5.37 3.31
CA ALA A 41 -5.13 4.00 3.65
C ALA A 41 -4.66 3.80 5.10
N SER A 42 -5.58 3.98 6.05
CA SER A 42 -5.35 3.62 7.44
C SER A 42 -5.29 2.10 7.53
N HIS A 43 -4.08 1.54 7.50
CA HIS A 43 -3.80 0.13 7.68
C HIS A 43 -3.58 -0.22 9.16
N SER A 44 -4.21 0.51 10.07
CA SER A 44 -4.09 0.26 11.50
C SER A 44 -5.27 -0.57 12.01
N TRP A 45 -4.99 -1.47 12.92
CA TRP A 45 -6.00 -2.19 13.69
C TRP A 45 -6.36 -1.36 14.93
N GLY A 46 -7.07 -0.25 14.72
CA GLY A 46 -7.37 0.68 15.80
C GLY A 46 -6.10 1.23 16.46
N THR A 47 -5.96 1.08 17.77
CA THR A 47 -4.82 1.56 18.56
C THR A 47 -3.72 0.50 18.77
N TYR A 48 -3.88 -0.70 18.19
CA TYR A 48 -2.91 -1.78 18.39
C TYR A 48 -1.60 -1.50 17.66
N HIS A 49 -0.49 -1.69 18.36
CA HIS A 49 0.85 -1.43 17.86
C HIS A 49 1.89 -2.36 18.52
N TRP A 50 3.03 -2.53 17.87
CA TRP A 50 4.17 -3.21 18.49
C TRP A 50 4.79 -2.33 19.56
N ALA A 51 5.08 -2.92 20.75
CA ALA A 51 5.81 -2.21 21.79
C ALA A 51 7.21 -1.86 21.29
N ARG A 52 7.60 -0.59 21.42
CA ARG A 52 8.93 -0.10 21.02
C ARG A 52 9.42 0.97 21.97
N THR A 53 10.73 1.06 22.14
CA THR A 53 11.43 2.07 22.96
C THR A 53 12.26 3.04 22.12
N ALA A 54 12.47 2.74 20.84
CA ALA A 54 13.24 3.55 19.90
C ALA A 54 12.70 3.41 18.47
N ASN A 55 13.11 4.30 17.57
CA ASN A 55 12.87 4.24 16.14
C ASN A 55 14.23 4.25 15.40
N PRO A 56 14.38 3.45 14.34
CA PRO A 56 13.51 2.34 13.99
C PRO A 56 13.60 1.20 15.01
N PHE A 57 12.51 0.45 15.16
CA PHE A 57 12.55 -0.83 15.88
C PHE A 57 12.61 -1.98 14.87
N THR A 58 13.36 -3.02 15.17
CA THR A 58 13.50 -4.18 14.28
C THR A 58 12.43 -5.22 14.58
N LEU A 59 11.59 -5.55 13.58
CA LEU A 59 10.61 -6.62 13.64
C LEU A 59 11.10 -7.82 12.81
N LYS A 60 11.16 -8.96 13.42
CA LYS A 60 11.58 -10.20 12.76
C LYS A 60 10.43 -10.80 11.96
N LEU A 61 10.70 -11.17 10.70
CA LEU A 61 9.81 -11.93 9.83
C LEU A 61 10.32 -13.36 9.75
N GLY A 62 9.60 -14.29 10.36
CA GLY A 62 9.93 -15.72 10.32
C GLY A 62 9.57 -16.31 8.97
N ASP A 63 10.58 -16.77 8.25
CA ASP A 63 10.46 -17.34 6.92
C ASP A 63 10.06 -18.81 6.99
N ASN A 64 8.78 -19.08 6.79
CA ASN A 64 8.21 -20.43 6.65
C ASN A 64 7.54 -20.56 5.26
N VAL A 65 8.05 -19.81 4.29
CA VAL A 65 7.52 -19.88 2.94
C VAL A 65 8.37 -20.80 2.05
N SER A 66 7.84 -21.17 0.91
CA SER A 66 8.58 -21.94 -0.08
C SER A 66 9.50 -21.01 -0.90
N ALA A 67 10.53 -21.58 -1.54
CA ALA A 67 11.50 -20.85 -2.36
C ALA A 67 10.87 -19.93 -3.42
N VAL A 68 9.66 -20.24 -3.91
CA VAL A 68 8.92 -19.37 -4.82
C VAL A 68 8.49 -18.06 -4.15
N TRP A 69 8.21 -18.10 -2.85
CA TRP A 69 7.76 -16.96 -2.06
C TRP A 69 8.89 -16.19 -1.37
N ASP A 70 10.09 -16.79 -1.21
CA ASP A 70 11.24 -16.16 -0.54
C ASP A 70 11.60 -14.80 -1.16
N VAL A 71 11.59 -14.73 -2.50
CA VAL A 71 11.90 -13.47 -3.22
C VAL A 71 10.93 -12.38 -2.83
N TYR A 72 9.63 -12.68 -2.75
CA TYR A 72 8.61 -11.70 -2.39
C TYR A 72 8.70 -11.29 -0.92
N LEU A 73 9.02 -12.21 -0.03
CA LEU A 73 9.24 -11.92 1.38
C LEU A 73 10.45 -11.00 1.56
N GLY A 74 11.55 -11.26 0.85
CA GLY A 74 12.75 -10.42 0.87
C GLY A 74 12.48 -8.99 0.37
N VAL A 75 11.80 -8.85 -0.76
CA VAL A 75 11.42 -7.53 -1.31
C VAL A 75 10.49 -6.80 -0.33
N THR A 76 9.49 -7.48 0.23
CA THR A 76 8.58 -6.90 1.23
C THR A 76 9.36 -6.40 2.46
N SER A 77 10.32 -7.17 2.96
CA SER A 77 11.17 -6.76 4.08
C SER A 77 11.96 -5.49 3.73
N THR A 78 12.56 -5.42 2.55
CA THR A 78 13.29 -4.23 2.08
C THR A 78 12.38 -3.03 2.00
N ASP A 79 11.19 -3.17 1.46
CA ASP A 79 10.23 -2.09 1.29
C ASP A 79 9.73 -1.51 2.61
N TRP A 80 9.49 -2.36 3.60
CA TRP A 80 9.09 -1.89 4.93
C TRP A 80 10.22 -1.23 5.70
N SER A 81 11.45 -1.65 5.47
CA SER A 81 12.66 -1.08 6.10
C SER A 81 13.05 0.31 5.57
N VAL A 82 12.35 0.83 4.56
CA VAL A 82 12.47 2.25 4.15
C VAL A 82 11.87 3.19 5.21
N SER A 83 11.04 2.68 6.11
CA SER A 83 10.41 3.45 7.18
C SER A 83 11.44 3.95 8.20
N SER A 84 11.29 5.19 8.65
CA SER A 84 12.07 5.73 9.79
C SER A 84 11.68 5.16 11.15
N VAL A 85 10.59 4.38 11.20
CA VAL A 85 9.99 3.84 12.44
C VAL A 85 10.20 2.35 12.57
N LEU A 86 10.21 1.62 11.44
CA LEU A 86 10.27 0.16 11.39
C LEU A 86 11.43 -0.27 10.51
N ASP A 87 12.22 -1.19 11.02
CA ASP A 87 13.15 -2.01 10.26
C ASP A 87 12.69 -3.46 10.34
N THR A 88 12.77 -4.22 9.25
CA THR A 88 12.39 -5.62 9.25
C THR A 88 13.58 -6.50 8.88
N SER A 89 13.64 -7.68 9.48
CA SER A 89 14.67 -8.66 9.16
C SER A 89 14.05 -10.04 8.93
N VAL A 90 14.35 -10.63 7.79
CA VAL A 90 13.95 -12.01 7.50
C VAL A 90 14.86 -12.95 8.30
N VAL A 91 14.25 -13.84 9.07
CA VAL A 91 14.96 -14.83 9.89
C VAL A 91 14.37 -16.22 9.64
N THR A 92 15.12 -17.26 9.91
CA THR A 92 14.60 -18.63 9.77
C THR A 92 13.28 -18.80 10.52
N GLY A 93 12.27 -19.29 9.84
CA GLY A 93 10.98 -19.63 10.40
C GLY A 93 11.07 -20.86 11.31
N VAL A 94 10.20 -20.89 12.31
CA VAL A 94 10.14 -22.02 13.27
C VAL A 94 8.74 -22.64 13.31
N SER A 95 7.84 -22.16 12.47
CA SER A 95 6.49 -22.65 12.36
C SER A 95 6.34 -23.64 11.21
N ASN A 96 5.49 -24.65 11.39
CA ASN A 96 5.07 -25.46 10.25
C ASN A 96 4.18 -24.61 9.32
N PRO A 97 4.49 -24.49 8.01
CA PRO A 97 3.74 -23.66 7.08
C PRO A 97 2.23 -23.94 7.08
N LYS A 98 1.84 -25.21 7.18
CA LYS A 98 0.41 -25.61 7.15
C LYS A 98 -0.37 -25.08 8.36
N ASN A 99 0.26 -25.01 9.53
CA ASN A 99 -0.38 -24.57 10.77
C ASN A 99 -0.11 -23.08 11.05
N CYS A 100 1.03 -22.58 10.63
CA CYS A 100 1.50 -21.21 10.83
C CYS A 100 1.27 -20.70 12.26
N LYS A 101 1.86 -21.41 13.24
CA LYS A 101 1.70 -21.03 14.64
C LYS A 101 2.43 -19.73 14.97
N PRO A 102 1.82 -18.82 15.72
CA PRO A 102 2.44 -17.57 16.11
C PRO A 102 3.61 -17.79 17.07
N VAL A 103 4.60 -16.91 16.99
CA VAL A 103 5.77 -16.89 17.88
C VAL A 103 5.92 -15.50 18.47
N LYS A 104 6.12 -15.42 19.77
CA LYS A 104 6.22 -14.14 20.49
C LYS A 104 7.36 -13.28 19.97
N GLY A 105 7.08 -11.98 19.78
CA GLY A 105 8.07 -10.98 19.38
C GLY A 105 8.39 -10.97 17.88
N ARG A 106 7.58 -11.63 17.03
CA ARG A 106 7.79 -11.64 15.58
C ARG A 106 6.53 -11.97 14.79
N VAL A 107 6.61 -11.84 13.49
CA VAL A 107 5.59 -12.27 12.53
C VAL A 107 6.07 -13.52 11.81
N GLU A 108 5.33 -14.62 11.91
CA GLU A 108 5.57 -15.82 11.10
C GLU A 108 4.86 -15.69 9.77
N VAL A 109 5.59 -15.80 8.67
CA VAL A 109 5.07 -15.73 7.31
C VAL A 109 5.09 -17.13 6.71
N CYS A 110 3.95 -17.60 6.23
CA CYS A 110 3.75 -18.96 5.77
C CYS A 110 2.98 -19.00 4.45
N ASN A 111 3.30 -19.96 3.59
CA ASN A 111 2.43 -20.32 2.48
C ASN A 111 2.12 -21.82 2.50
N SER A 112 0.93 -22.18 2.11
CA SER A 112 0.47 -23.56 1.97
C SER A 112 -0.83 -23.63 1.18
N LYS A 113 -1.18 -24.83 0.73
CA LYS A 113 -2.51 -25.10 0.19
C LYS A 113 -3.50 -25.21 1.36
N TYR A 114 -4.20 -24.12 1.66
CA TYR A 114 -5.19 -24.08 2.75
C TYR A 114 -6.61 -24.46 2.30
N GLY A 115 -6.81 -24.77 1.01
CA GLY A 115 -8.10 -25.15 0.45
C GLY A 115 -8.91 -23.95 -0.11
N ASN A 116 -10.07 -24.28 -0.69
CA ASN A 116 -11.00 -23.30 -1.27
C ASN A 116 -11.88 -22.67 -0.18
N ASN A 117 -11.33 -21.75 0.58
CA ASN A 117 -11.96 -21.16 1.76
C ASN A 117 -12.28 -19.66 1.62
N GLY A 118 -12.18 -19.13 0.39
CA GLY A 118 -12.61 -17.77 0.05
C GLY A 118 -11.58 -16.67 0.34
N TRP A 119 -10.38 -16.99 0.85
CA TRP A 119 -9.34 -15.99 1.08
C TRP A 119 -8.03 -16.33 0.35
N LEU A 120 -7.39 -15.31 -0.21
CA LEU A 120 -6.07 -15.38 -0.85
C LEU A 120 -4.94 -15.35 0.18
N GLY A 121 -5.14 -14.55 1.20
CA GLY A 121 -4.23 -14.46 2.33
C GLY A 121 -4.95 -13.94 3.56
N VAL A 122 -4.38 -14.22 4.73
CA VAL A 122 -4.92 -13.78 6.01
C VAL A 122 -3.79 -13.41 6.96
N ALA A 123 -3.94 -12.26 7.64
CA ALA A 123 -3.08 -11.84 8.72
C ALA A 123 -3.83 -11.94 10.05
N GLN A 124 -3.12 -12.36 11.09
CA GLN A 124 -3.64 -12.44 12.44
C GLN A 124 -2.63 -11.85 13.40
N ILE A 125 -3.12 -11.13 14.40
CA ILE A 125 -2.30 -10.57 15.49
C ILE A 125 -2.81 -11.06 16.83
N TRP A 126 -1.93 -11.18 17.80
CA TRP A 126 -2.25 -11.42 19.21
C TRP A 126 -1.78 -10.23 20.01
N ILE A 127 -2.64 -9.79 20.91
CA ILE A 127 -2.45 -8.55 21.67
C ILE A 127 -2.37 -8.82 23.17
N ASN A 128 -1.69 -7.92 23.89
CA ASN A 128 -1.77 -7.78 25.33
C ASN A 128 -1.97 -6.30 25.64
N GLY A 129 -3.15 -5.92 26.12
CA GLY A 129 -3.57 -4.53 26.17
C GLY A 129 -3.64 -3.94 24.76
N THR A 130 -2.93 -2.85 24.51
CA THR A 130 -2.79 -2.23 23.19
C THR A 130 -1.58 -2.71 22.38
N HIS A 131 -0.74 -3.57 22.98
CA HIS A 131 0.49 -4.02 22.34
C HIS A 131 0.30 -5.33 21.59
N ILE A 132 0.76 -5.35 20.32
CA ILE A 132 0.89 -6.58 19.54
C ILE A 132 2.07 -7.36 20.12
N THR A 133 1.87 -8.65 20.38
CA THR A 133 2.88 -9.53 20.95
C THR A 133 3.43 -10.53 19.94
N GLN A 134 2.66 -10.87 18.93
CA GLN A 134 3.01 -11.81 17.87
C GLN A 134 2.04 -11.65 16.70
N GLY A 135 2.46 -12.07 15.51
CA GLY A 135 1.64 -12.04 14.30
C GLY A 135 1.86 -13.26 13.42
N THR A 136 0.92 -13.53 12.55
CA THR A 136 1.08 -14.49 11.45
C THR A 136 0.52 -13.92 10.16
N VAL A 137 1.19 -14.24 9.05
CA VAL A 137 0.73 -14.01 7.68
C VAL A 137 0.66 -15.35 6.99
N ARG A 138 -0.48 -15.66 6.39
CA ARG A 138 -0.69 -16.89 5.60
C ARG A 138 -1.07 -16.53 4.19
N VAL A 139 -0.43 -17.16 3.22
CA VAL A 139 -0.71 -17.02 1.79
C VAL A 139 -1.23 -18.35 1.26
N ASN A 140 -2.38 -18.34 0.57
CA ASN A 140 -3.08 -19.56 0.18
C ASN A 140 -2.70 -20.01 -1.24
N ASP A 141 -1.79 -20.96 -1.33
CA ASP A 141 -1.33 -21.54 -2.60
C ASP A 141 -2.43 -22.27 -3.38
N THR A 142 -3.56 -22.60 -2.75
CA THR A 142 -4.71 -23.18 -3.47
C THR A 142 -5.19 -22.23 -4.56
N TYR A 143 -5.17 -20.93 -4.30
CA TYR A 143 -5.54 -19.90 -5.28
C TYR A 143 -4.35 -19.43 -6.11
N PHE A 144 -3.19 -19.17 -5.48
CA PHE A 144 -2.03 -18.62 -6.17
C PHE A 144 -1.41 -19.58 -7.21
N ASN A 145 -1.66 -20.87 -7.09
CA ASN A 145 -1.28 -21.85 -8.11
C ASN A 145 -2.26 -21.94 -9.30
N THR A 146 -3.30 -21.10 -9.33
CA THR A 146 -4.22 -21.01 -10.46
C THR A 146 -3.77 -19.93 -11.45
N ALA A 147 -4.14 -20.09 -12.73
CA ALA A 147 -3.78 -19.15 -13.79
C ALA A 147 -4.25 -17.70 -13.54
N ILE A 148 -5.33 -17.52 -12.77
CA ILE A 148 -5.91 -16.21 -12.46
C ILE A 148 -4.99 -15.42 -11.52
N TYR A 149 -4.38 -16.07 -10.54
CA TYR A 149 -3.61 -15.42 -9.47
C TYR A 149 -2.10 -15.68 -9.56
N ASN A 150 -1.68 -16.58 -10.44
CA ASN A 150 -0.27 -16.92 -10.64
C ASN A 150 0.45 -15.84 -11.46
N ASN A 151 0.59 -14.65 -10.87
CA ASN A 151 1.41 -13.59 -11.46
C ASN A 151 2.31 -12.94 -10.40
N PRO A 152 3.54 -12.56 -10.75
CA PRO A 152 4.50 -11.99 -9.82
C PRO A 152 4.01 -10.73 -9.11
N SER A 153 3.36 -9.83 -9.84
CA SER A 153 2.86 -8.56 -9.28
C SER A 153 1.76 -8.78 -8.24
N GLY A 154 0.87 -9.75 -8.47
CA GLY A 154 -0.17 -10.10 -7.51
C GLY A 154 0.40 -10.69 -6.22
N SER A 155 1.37 -11.59 -6.34
CA SER A 155 2.02 -12.23 -5.19
C SER A 155 2.72 -11.21 -4.28
N TYR A 156 3.46 -10.26 -4.86
CA TYR A 156 4.10 -9.17 -4.15
C TYR A 156 3.08 -8.28 -3.43
N PHE A 157 2.03 -7.85 -4.13
CA PHE A 157 0.98 -7.02 -3.56
C PHE A 157 0.34 -7.67 -2.32
N TRP A 158 0.06 -8.97 -2.37
CA TRP A 158 -0.59 -9.67 -1.26
C TRP A 158 0.30 -9.82 -0.04
N ILE A 159 1.59 -10.19 -0.19
CA ILE A 159 2.51 -10.25 0.95
C ILE A 159 2.67 -8.88 1.59
N ASN A 160 2.84 -7.84 0.80
CA ASN A 160 3.02 -6.48 1.31
C ASN A 160 1.77 -5.97 2.04
N SER A 161 0.58 -6.21 1.50
CA SER A 161 -0.69 -5.85 2.14
C SER A 161 -0.94 -6.60 3.45
N LEU A 162 -0.59 -7.88 3.50
CA LEU A 162 -0.73 -8.70 4.71
C LEU A 162 0.29 -8.32 5.79
N ALA A 163 1.49 -7.92 5.41
CA ALA A 163 2.47 -7.37 6.33
C ALA A 163 1.92 -6.12 7.03
N CYS A 164 1.27 -5.22 6.28
CA CYS A 164 0.56 -4.07 6.82
C CYS A 164 -0.50 -4.47 7.86
N ALA A 165 -1.28 -5.50 7.58
CA ALA A 165 -2.31 -6.00 8.49
C ALA A 165 -1.74 -6.57 9.81
N CYS A 166 -0.46 -6.92 9.88
CA CYS A 166 0.20 -7.30 11.13
C CYS A 166 0.61 -6.10 12.01
N GLY A 167 0.07 -4.92 11.78
CA GLY A 167 0.31 -3.72 12.59
C GLY A 167 1.63 -3.04 12.27
N MET A 168 2.19 -3.27 11.10
CA MET A 168 3.28 -2.45 10.60
C MET A 168 2.72 -1.08 10.20
N PRO A 169 3.37 0.03 10.59
CA PRO A 169 2.88 1.36 10.22
C PRO A 169 2.87 1.51 8.71
N ALA A 170 1.83 2.15 8.17
CA ALA A 170 1.78 2.48 6.76
C ALA A 170 3.00 3.32 6.36
N ARG A 171 3.43 3.21 5.10
CA ARG A 171 4.40 4.14 4.52
C ARG A 171 3.83 5.56 4.65
N GLN A 172 4.59 6.43 5.28
CA GLN A 172 4.41 7.89 5.19
C GLN A 172 5.13 8.41 3.97
#